data_648b25355e046dc7165514c9c8d35add
#
_entry.id   648b25355e046dc7165514c9c8d35add
#
_cell.length_a   1.000
_cell.length_b   1.000
_cell.length_c   1.000
_cell.angle_alpha   90.00
_cell.angle_beta   90.00
_cell.angle_gamma   90.00
#
_symmetry.space_group_name_H-M   'P 1'
#
loop_
_entity.id
_entity.type
_entity.pdbx_description
1 polymer ?
#
loop_
_entity_poly.entity_id
_entity_poly.type
_entity_poly.pdbx_seq_one_letter_code
_entity_poly.pdbx_strand_id
1 'polypeptide(L)'
;MRYGHVPFGYRIHNGKAVIYREEAEKIRNAYSLYLSGCGYEETARKAELNMPATSLKMLLQNRHYPGDDFYPKIIDQQIFDDVEKERLRRCEVLGRLNMPKREKWVGSIASRFKLAPIKEKFKDPFVQAAYVYSQIEREV
;
A
#
# COMPACT_ATOMS: atom_id res chain seq x y z
N MET A 1 8.05 -22.93 1.69
CA MET A 1 7.98 -22.36 3.05
C MET A 1 7.85 -20.85 2.96
N ARG A 2 6.78 -20.32 3.45
CA ARG A 2 6.72 -18.88 3.68
C ARG A 2 7.51 -18.58 4.96
N TYR A 3 8.65 -17.96 4.83
CA TYR A 3 9.31 -17.36 5.97
C TYR A 3 8.45 -16.19 6.43
N GLY A 4 7.63 -16.40 7.46
CA GLY A 4 6.87 -15.32 8.07
C GLY A 4 7.83 -14.32 8.70
N HIS A 5 7.73 -13.06 8.30
CA HIS A 5 8.44 -12.01 9.01
C HIS A 5 7.84 -11.83 10.40
N VAL A 6 8.70 -11.70 11.40
CA VAL A 6 8.26 -11.34 12.75
C VAL A 6 7.69 -9.91 12.70
N PRO A 7 6.46 -9.67 13.19
CA PRO A 7 5.90 -8.33 13.20
C PRO A 7 6.75 -7.35 14.00
N PHE A 8 6.73 -6.08 13.61
CA PHE A 8 7.39 -5.01 14.36
C PHE A 8 6.87 -4.99 15.80
N GLY A 9 7.75 -4.81 16.77
CA GLY A 9 7.41 -4.87 18.20
C GLY A 9 7.65 -6.22 18.87
N TYR A 10 7.95 -7.25 18.10
CA TYR A 10 8.22 -8.59 18.60
C TYR A 10 9.61 -9.08 18.20
N ARG A 11 10.13 -9.99 19.03
CA ARG A 11 11.34 -10.78 18.73
C ARG A 11 11.05 -12.23 19.05
N ILE A 12 11.74 -13.12 18.38
CA ILE A 12 11.67 -14.56 18.69
C ILE A 12 12.85 -14.93 19.59
N HIS A 13 12.55 -15.47 20.75
CA HIS A 13 13.52 -15.97 21.69
C HIS A 13 13.12 -17.37 22.15
N ASN A 14 14.01 -18.36 21.96
CA ASN A 14 13.75 -19.76 22.30
C ASN A 14 12.42 -20.30 21.72
N GLY A 15 12.11 -19.94 20.47
CA GLY A 15 10.87 -20.38 19.80
C GLY A 15 9.59 -19.70 20.26
N LYS A 16 9.68 -18.69 21.12
CA LYS A 16 8.54 -17.93 21.61
C LYS A 16 8.63 -16.46 21.20
N ALA A 17 7.49 -15.85 20.92
CA ALA A 17 7.43 -14.42 20.68
C ALA A 17 7.54 -13.65 22.00
N VAL A 18 8.42 -12.66 22.03
CA VAL A 18 8.60 -11.75 23.16
C VAL A 18 8.45 -10.31 22.68
N ILE A 19 7.92 -9.43 23.56
CA ILE A 19 7.74 -8.02 23.24
C ILE A 19 9.09 -7.31 23.32
N TYR A 20 9.44 -6.59 22.25
CA TYR A 20 10.56 -5.67 22.24
C TYR A 20 10.07 -4.29 22.71
N ARG A 21 10.44 -3.89 23.91
CA ARG A 21 9.85 -2.78 24.64
C ARG A 21 9.88 -1.44 23.88
N GLU A 22 11.02 -1.11 23.30
CA GLU A 22 11.18 0.16 22.58
C GLU A 22 10.24 0.26 21.37
N GLU A 23 10.14 -0.80 20.59
CA GLU A 23 9.23 -0.85 19.44
C GLU A 23 7.77 -0.88 19.89
N ALA A 24 7.47 -1.58 20.98
CA ALA A 24 6.11 -1.66 21.53
C ALA A 24 5.62 -0.28 22.00
N GLU A 25 6.48 0.53 22.61
CA GLU A 25 6.13 1.89 22.99
C GLU A 25 5.84 2.77 21.78
N LYS A 26 6.62 2.65 20.71
CA LYS A 26 6.37 3.35 19.45
C LYS A 26 5.02 2.94 18.83
N ILE A 27 4.68 1.67 18.88
CA ILE A 27 3.38 1.15 18.41
C ILE A 27 2.24 1.76 19.22
N ARG A 28 2.32 1.76 20.55
CA ARG A 28 1.30 2.37 21.42
C ARG A 28 1.12 3.86 21.15
N ASN A 29 2.22 4.58 20.95
CA ASN A 29 2.19 5.97 20.57
C ASN A 29 1.52 6.19 19.22
N ALA A 30 1.80 5.34 18.24
CA ALA A 30 1.17 5.42 16.92
C ALA A 30 -0.35 5.24 17.00
N TYR A 31 -0.84 4.28 17.76
CA TYR A 31 -2.28 4.09 17.98
C TYR A 31 -2.93 5.32 18.64
N SER A 32 -2.31 5.86 19.68
CA SER A 32 -2.77 7.09 20.35
C SER A 32 -2.83 8.29 19.41
N LEU A 33 -1.77 8.52 18.65
CA LEU A 33 -1.67 9.63 17.71
C LEU A 33 -2.72 9.53 16.60
N TYR A 34 -2.94 8.33 16.07
CA TYR A 34 -3.96 8.11 15.06
C TYR A 34 -5.36 8.41 15.59
N LEU A 35 -5.69 7.97 16.80
CA LEU A 35 -6.97 8.28 17.47
C LEU A 35 -7.12 9.76 17.80
N SER A 36 -6.03 10.48 18.01
CA SER A 36 -6.05 11.94 18.24
C SER A 36 -6.33 12.76 16.98
N GLY A 37 -6.37 12.15 15.81
CA GLY A 37 -6.68 12.80 14.55
C GLY A 37 -5.53 12.92 13.55
N CYS A 38 -4.33 12.43 13.89
CA CYS A 38 -3.18 12.45 12.98
C CYS A 38 -3.41 11.57 11.75
N GLY A 39 -2.92 12.01 10.59
CA GLY A 39 -2.84 11.18 9.39
C GLY A 39 -1.75 10.12 9.51
N TYR A 40 -1.68 9.17 8.57
CA TYR A 40 -0.69 8.10 8.61
C TYR A 40 0.76 8.61 8.61
N GLU A 41 1.09 9.53 7.74
CA GLU A 41 2.43 10.10 7.61
C GLU A 41 2.85 10.87 8.88
N GLU A 42 1.95 11.69 9.40
CA GLU A 42 2.17 12.45 10.62
C GLU A 42 2.31 11.54 11.84
N THR A 43 1.50 10.50 11.93
CA THR A 43 1.59 9.48 12.99
C THR A 43 2.93 8.77 12.97
N ALA A 44 3.40 8.34 11.79
CA ALA A 44 4.71 7.70 11.65
C ALA A 44 5.84 8.63 12.10
N ARG A 45 5.81 9.88 11.70
CA ARG A 45 6.82 10.88 12.06
C ARG A 45 6.85 11.16 13.57
N LYS A 46 5.69 11.38 14.18
CA LYS A 46 5.58 11.70 15.61
C LYS A 46 5.87 10.50 16.51
N ALA A 47 5.56 9.29 16.06
CA ALA A 47 5.87 8.06 16.78
C ALA A 47 7.32 7.59 16.57
N GLU A 48 8.11 8.35 15.82
CA GLU A 48 9.50 7.99 15.48
C GLU A 48 9.61 6.65 14.76
N LEU A 49 8.61 6.35 13.94
CA LEU A 49 8.59 5.19 13.06
C LEU A 49 9.12 5.60 11.68
N ASN A 50 10.26 5.08 11.30
CA ASN A 50 10.84 5.35 9.99
C ASN A 50 10.22 4.44 8.92
N MET A 51 8.96 4.72 8.58
CA MET A 51 8.21 3.94 7.59
C MET A 51 7.25 4.82 6.79
N PRO A 52 6.94 4.44 5.54
CA PRO A 52 5.96 5.16 4.73
C PRO A 52 4.53 4.99 5.28
N ALA A 53 3.63 5.89 4.88
CA ALA A 53 2.23 5.89 5.29
C ALA A 53 1.52 4.54 5.03
N THR A 54 1.82 3.89 3.91
CA THR A 54 1.26 2.58 3.56
C THR A 54 1.65 1.50 4.57
N SER A 55 2.92 1.48 4.98
CA SER A 55 3.41 0.54 5.98
C SER A 55 2.80 0.78 7.35
N LEU A 56 2.64 2.05 7.75
CA LEU A 56 1.96 2.39 8.98
C LEU A 56 0.49 1.97 8.97
N LYS A 57 -0.21 2.18 7.86
CA LYS A 57 -1.59 1.68 7.70
C LYS A 57 -1.67 0.18 7.93
N MET A 58 -0.75 -0.59 7.36
CA MET A 58 -0.70 -2.04 7.58
C MET A 58 -0.36 -2.39 9.02
N LEU A 59 0.54 -1.65 9.66
CA LEU A 59 0.90 -1.82 11.07
C LEU A 59 -0.32 -1.63 11.97
N LEU A 60 -1.10 -0.58 11.77
CA LEU A 60 -2.32 -0.31 12.56
C LEU A 60 -3.42 -1.37 12.38
N GLN A 61 -3.37 -2.16 11.33
CA GLN A 61 -4.31 -3.25 11.04
C GLN A 61 -3.79 -4.64 11.43
N ASN A 62 -2.62 -4.72 12.01
CA ASN A 62 -2.01 -6.00 12.38
C ASN A 62 -2.73 -6.61 13.58
N ARG A 63 -3.41 -7.73 13.34
CA ARG A 63 -4.22 -8.43 14.34
C ARG A 63 -3.41 -9.15 15.42
N HIS A 64 -2.10 -9.20 15.31
CA HIS A 64 -1.25 -9.79 16.36
C HIS A 64 -1.08 -8.86 17.57
N TYR A 65 -1.22 -7.56 17.41
CA TYR A 65 -1.00 -6.59 18.49
C TYR A 65 -2.00 -6.67 19.65
N PRO A 66 -3.28 -7.00 19.47
CA PRO A 66 -4.18 -7.28 20.59
C PRO A 66 -3.87 -8.56 21.34
N GLY A 67 -2.93 -9.35 20.84
CA GLY A 67 -2.53 -10.64 21.39
C GLY A 67 -3.27 -11.80 20.73
N ASP A 68 -2.54 -12.89 20.52
CA ASP A 68 -3.06 -14.16 20.04
C ASP A 68 -2.37 -15.33 20.77
N ASP A 69 -2.55 -16.55 20.31
CA ASP A 69 -1.97 -17.74 20.95
C ASP A 69 -0.44 -17.76 20.94
N PHE A 70 0.18 -17.04 20.01
CA PHE A 70 1.63 -17.00 19.85
C PHE A 70 2.24 -15.66 20.24
N TYR A 71 1.60 -14.55 19.86
CA TYR A 71 2.10 -13.20 20.11
C TYR A 71 1.48 -12.59 21.36
N PRO A 72 2.27 -12.09 22.31
CA PRO A 72 1.75 -11.42 23.50
C PRO A 72 1.11 -10.06 23.13
N LYS A 73 0.17 -9.62 23.95
CA LYS A 73 -0.56 -8.37 23.75
C LYS A 73 0.35 -7.14 23.91
N ILE A 74 0.37 -6.27 22.90
CA ILE A 74 0.98 -4.94 22.95
C ILE A 74 -0.07 -3.84 23.10
N ILE A 75 -1.21 -3.99 22.44
CA ILE A 75 -2.32 -3.03 22.39
C ILE A 75 -3.58 -3.69 22.97
N ASP A 76 -4.38 -2.92 23.71
CA ASP A 76 -5.68 -3.41 24.17
C ASP A 76 -6.63 -3.59 23.00
N GLN A 77 -7.47 -4.64 23.07
CA GLN A 77 -8.46 -4.95 22.04
C GLN A 77 -9.39 -3.75 21.78
N GLN A 78 -9.80 -3.03 22.83
CA GLN A 78 -10.63 -1.84 22.68
C GLN A 78 -9.96 -0.75 21.85
N ILE A 79 -8.68 -0.48 22.08
CA ILE A 79 -7.90 0.52 21.32
C ILE A 79 -7.76 0.08 19.86
N PHE A 80 -7.52 -1.21 19.62
CA PHE A 80 -7.46 -1.76 18.29
C PHE A 80 -8.78 -1.56 17.54
N ASP A 81 -9.90 -1.88 18.17
CA ASP A 81 -11.23 -1.73 17.60
C ASP A 81 -11.57 -0.25 17.33
N ASP A 82 -11.19 0.66 18.22
CA ASP A 82 -11.39 2.09 18.06
C ASP A 82 -10.60 2.65 16.86
N VAL A 83 -9.39 2.19 16.66
CA VAL A 83 -8.58 2.54 15.48
C VAL A 83 -9.22 2.01 14.19
N GLU A 84 -9.75 0.79 14.19
CA GLU A 84 -10.46 0.23 13.04
C GLU A 84 -11.72 1.05 12.71
N LYS A 85 -12.50 1.42 13.71
CA LYS A 85 -13.67 2.29 13.53
C LYS A 85 -13.28 3.65 12.92
N GLU A 86 -12.24 4.27 13.45
CA GLU A 86 -11.74 5.55 12.94
C GLU A 86 -11.22 5.43 11.50
N ARG A 87 -10.52 4.37 11.18
CA ARG A 87 -10.06 4.08 9.83
C ARG A 87 -11.23 3.97 8.84
N LEU A 88 -12.25 3.20 9.20
CA LEU A 88 -13.47 3.05 8.38
C LEU A 88 -14.21 4.37 8.23
N ARG A 89 -14.35 5.14 9.31
CA ARG A 89 -14.97 6.47 9.27
C ARG A 89 -14.26 7.40 8.28
N ARG A 90 -12.93 7.44 8.31
CA ARG A 90 -12.13 8.24 7.36
C ARG A 90 -12.28 7.77 5.93
N CYS A 91 -12.35 6.46 5.71
CA CYS A 91 -12.60 5.89 4.38
C CYS A 91 -13.98 6.30 3.85
N GLU A 92 -15.00 6.29 4.71
CA GLU A 92 -16.35 6.69 4.36
C GLU A 92 -16.43 8.17 3.97
N VAL A 93 -15.87 9.06 4.80
CA VAL A 93 -15.81 10.51 4.54
C VAL A 93 -15.10 10.82 3.22
N LEU A 94 -14.07 10.07 2.88
CA LEU A 94 -13.32 10.24 1.62
C LEU A 94 -13.95 9.49 0.44
N GLY A 95 -15.10 8.82 0.62
CA GLY A 95 -15.76 8.05 -0.42
C GLY A 95 -14.99 6.82 -0.90
N ARG A 96 -14.06 6.30 -0.09
CA ARG A 96 -13.17 5.18 -0.44
C ARG A 96 -13.65 3.81 0.03
N LEU A 97 -14.74 3.76 0.80
CA LEU A 97 -15.20 2.53 1.41
C LEU A 97 -15.67 1.50 0.38
N ASN A 98 -16.36 1.95 -0.66
CA ASN A 98 -16.95 1.13 -1.71
C ASN A 98 -16.36 1.45 -3.10
N MET A 99 -15.05 1.66 -3.18
CA MET A 99 -14.43 1.88 -4.48
C MET A 99 -14.56 0.63 -5.36
N PRO A 100 -15.08 0.77 -6.59
CA PRO A 100 -15.15 -0.35 -7.51
C PRO A 100 -13.74 -0.88 -7.78
N LYS A 101 -13.58 -2.19 -7.77
CA LYS A 101 -12.33 -2.81 -8.19
C LYS A 101 -12.08 -2.45 -9.65
N ARG A 102 -10.87 -2.00 -9.96
CA ARG A 102 -10.47 -1.81 -11.35
C ARG A 102 -10.66 -3.15 -12.08
N GLU A 103 -11.45 -3.12 -13.12
CA GLU A 103 -11.55 -4.27 -14.02
C GLU A 103 -10.15 -4.57 -14.57
N LYS A 104 -9.74 -5.81 -14.43
CA LYS A 104 -8.50 -6.24 -15.06
C LYS A 104 -8.70 -6.18 -16.57
N TRP A 105 -7.82 -5.43 -17.24
CA TRP A 105 -7.81 -5.46 -18.69
C TRP A 105 -7.52 -6.89 -19.18
N VAL A 106 -8.48 -7.46 -19.92
CA VAL A 106 -8.43 -8.85 -20.38
C VAL A 106 -7.98 -8.96 -21.86
N GLY A 107 -7.72 -7.83 -22.49
CA GLY A 107 -7.26 -7.80 -23.87
C GLY A 107 -5.80 -8.23 -24.02
N SER A 108 -5.44 -8.75 -25.17
CA SER A 108 -4.04 -9.00 -25.51
C SER A 108 -3.33 -7.70 -25.89
N ILE A 109 -2.13 -7.51 -25.38
CA ILE A 109 -1.27 -6.41 -25.81
C ILE A 109 -0.72 -6.76 -27.19
N ALA A 110 -0.95 -5.88 -28.16
CA ALA A 110 -0.35 -6.06 -29.48
C ALA A 110 1.17 -6.06 -29.35
N SER A 111 1.83 -7.15 -29.74
CA SER A 111 3.28 -7.32 -29.69
C SER A 111 3.95 -7.23 -31.06
N ARG A 112 3.15 -7.26 -32.11
CA ARG A 112 3.60 -7.17 -33.49
C ARG A 112 2.94 -6.00 -34.21
N PHE A 113 3.73 -5.25 -34.94
CA PHE A 113 3.29 -4.10 -35.71
C PHE A 113 3.93 -4.18 -37.10
N LYS A 114 3.22 -3.70 -38.08
CA LYS A 114 3.76 -3.54 -39.45
C LYS A 114 3.65 -2.07 -39.85
N LEU A 115 4.55 -1.63 -40.66
CA LEU A 115 4.56 -0.30 -41.26
C LEU A 115 3.97 -0.38 -42.65
N ALA A 116 2.89 0.36 -42.92
CA ALA A 116 2.38 0.51 -44.26
C ALA A 116 3.37 1.29 -45.15
N PRO A 117 3.32 1.12 -46.50
CA PRO A 117 4.22 1.85 -47.39
C PRO A 117 4.10 3.37 -47.20
N ILE A 118 5.22 4.03 -47.06
CA ILE A 118 5.27 5.49 -46.90
C ILE A 118 5.15 6.11 -48.31
N LYS A 119 4.05 6.81 -48.55
CA LYS A 119 3.70 7.39 -49.84
C LYS A 119 4.04 8.87 -49.93
N GLU A 120 4.09 9.57 -48.79
CA GLU A 120 4.27 11.01 -48.73
C GLU A 120 5.54 11.38 -47.95
N LYS A 121 6.23 12.43 -48.42
CA LYS A 121 7.37 13.03 -47.72
C LYS A 121 7.08 14.48 -47.44
N PHE A 122 7.28 14.88 -46.21
CA PHE A 122 7.15 16.26 -45.76
C PHE A 122 8.52 16.89 -45.48
N LYS A 123 8.60 18.19 -45.66
CA LYS A 123 9.85 18.92 -45.38
C LYS A 123 10.11 19.09 -43.89
N ASP A 124 9.03 19.22 -43.11
CA ASP A 124 9.10 19.35 -41.66
C ASP A 124 9.31 17.97 -41.01
N PRO A 125 10.41 17.77 -40.25
CA PRO A 125 10.67 16.49 -39.58
C PRO A 125 9.56 16.02 -38.66
N PHE A 126 8.87 16.94 -37.95
CA PHE A 126 7.79 16.60 -37.03
C PHE A 126 6.55 16.13 -37.78
N VAL A 127 6.20 16.77 -38.87
CA VAL A 127 5.08 16.36 -39.72
C VAL A 127 5.39 15.00 -40.38
N GLN A 128 6.59 14.80 -40.85
CA GLN A 128 7.03 13.50 -41.38
C GLN A 128 6.94 12.38 -40.32
N ALA A 129 7.40 12.63 -39.10
CA ALA A 129 7.34 11.68 -38.03
C ALA A 129 5.88 11.32 -37.68
N ALA A 130 5.00 12.30 -37.56
CA ALA A 130 3.57 12.07 -37.27
C ALA A 130 2.92 11.24 -38.39
N TYR A 131 3.22 11.52 -39.64
CA TYR A 131 2.73 10.73 -40.78
C TYR A 131 3.23 9.27 -40.72
N VAL A 132 4.51 9.04 -40.50
CA VAL A 132 5.11 7.71 -40.39
C VAL A 132 4.45 6.92 -39.23
N TYR A 133 4.27 7.54 -38.05
CA TYR A 133 3.57 6.91 -36.93
C TYR A 133 2.13 6.54 -37.24
N SER A 134 1.43 7.35 -38.05
CA SER A 134 0.04 7.04 -38.46
C SER A 134 -0.07 5.82 -39.37
N GLN A 135 1.03 5.42 -39.99
CA GLN A 135 1.09 4.25 -40.91
C GLN A 135 1.41 2.94 -40.18
N ILE A 136 1.64 2.99 -38.86
CA ILE A 136 1.90 1.80 -38.05
C ILE A 136 0.55 1.11 -37.77
N GLU A 137 0.44 -0.15 -38.17
CA GLU A 137 -0.75 -0.98 -37.96
C GLU A 137 -0.43 -2.13 -37.01
N ARG A 138 -1.44 -2.52 -36.24
CA ARG A 138 -1.33 -3.73 -35.43
C ARG A 138 -1.40 -4.96 -36.35
N GLU A 139 -0.49 -5.87 -36.16
CA GLU A 139 -0.53 -7.17 -36.79
C GLU A 139 -1.34 -8.13 -35.91
N VAL A 140 -2.42 -8.62 -36.45
CA VAL A 140 -3.33 -9.52 -35.75
C VAL A 140 -2.88 -10.97 -35.93
#